data_52b4a8f8ebb4930b4e8967c214a7bec2
#
_entry.id   52b4a8f8ebb4930b4e8967c214a7bec2
#
_cell.length_a   1.000
_cell.length_b   1.000
_cell.length_c   1.000
_cell.angle_alpha   90.00
_cell.angle_beta   90.00
_cell.angle_gamma   90.00
#
_symmetry.space_group_name_H-M   'P 1'
#
loop_
_entity.id
_entity.type
_entity.pdbx_description
1 polymer ?
#
loop_
_entity_poly.entity_id
_entity_poly.type
_entity_poly.pdbx_seq_one_letter_code
_entity_poly.pdbx_strand_id
1 'polypeptide(L)'
;HVMTKKLSKVLGFTTVTSAAILCAGLSSHALAMAPFQATYQFSYNNKNLGSATRTLSQQGNNWTYVFNAKAGGIASATETSQFSFVDNKISSQKFSRSSKVLIHNNTMSINFNPASKVINTKKDDKTRSFAWQAGALDELNAELQLREDLKNGNTLQPRYLIADDKAVDERRFVKQGNETVKTNYGTFNTIKVVLQHDK
;
A
#
# COMPACT_ATOMS: atom_id res chain seq x y z
N HIS A 1 4.72 18.70 2.47
CA HIS A 1 5.65 17.56 2.49
C HIS A 1 5.58 16.71 3.77
N VAL A 2 5.29 17.34 4.92
CA VAL A 2 5.28 16.64 6.23
C VAL A 2 3.97 15.90 6.48
N MET A 3 2.85 16.38 5.96
CA MET A 3 1.52 15.78 6.21
C MET A 3 1.26 14.50 5.42
N THR A 4 1.70 14.43 4.17
CA THR A 4 1.51 13.22 3.34
C THR A 4 2.40 12.06 3.81
N LYS A 5 3.61 12.35 4.28
CA LYS A 5 4.48 11.33 4.92
C LYS A 5 3.96 10.90 6.29
N LYS A 6 3.30 11.79 7.03
CA LYS A 6 2.67 11.43 8.31
C LYS A 6 1.38 10.64 8.14
N LEU A 7 0.59 10.89 7.09
CA LEU A 7 -0.59 10.07 6.80
C LEU A 7 -0.21 8.64 6.39
N SER A 8 0.85 8.46 5.63
CA SER A 8 1.34 7.13 5.29
C SER A 8 2.03 6.41 6.46
N LYS A 9 2.56 7.17 7.45
CA LYS A 9 3.16 6.59 8.67
C LYS A 9 2.16 6.34 9.80
N VAL A 10 1.10 7.12 9.88
CA VAL A 10 0.03 6.96 10.89
C VAL A 10 -0.95 5.87 10.48
N LEU A 11 -1.06 5.59 9.20
CA LEU A 11 -1.65 4.37 8.66
C LEU A 11 -0.64 3.22 8.77
N GLY A 12 -0.02 3.09 9.96
CA GLY A 12 0.76 1.91 10.28
C GLY A 12 -0.06 0.69 9.84
N PHE A 13 0.56 -0.20 9.11
CA PHE A 13 -0.01 -1.38 8.46
C PHE A 13 -0.92 -2.16 9.42
N THR A 14 -2.06 -1.61 9.72
CA THR A 14 -3.14 -2.33 10.36
C THR A 14 -3.84 -3.06 9.23
N THR A 15 -3.51 -4.31 9.05
CA THR A 15 -4.27 -5.18 8.17
C THR A 15 -5.65 -5.35 8.79
N VAL A 16 -6.50 -4.38 8.60
CA VAL A 16 -7.93 -4.59 8.79
C VAL A 16 -8.34 -5.50 7.64
N THR A 17 -8.41 -6.78 7.95
CA THR A 17 -9.11 -7.70 7.08
C THR A 17 -10.55 -7.25 7.12
N SER A 18 -10.95 -6.40 6.19
CA SER A 18 -12.37 -6.14 5.96
C SER A 18 -12.97 -7.48 5.60
N ALA A 19 -13.54 -8.13 6.57
CA ALA A 19 -14.39 -9.26 6.31
C ALA A 19 -15.60 -8.72 5.54
N ALA A 20 -15.54 -8.78 4.23
CA ALA A 20 -16.76 -9.08 3.52
C ALA A 20 -17.15 -10.45 4.06
N ILE A 21 -18.09 -10.43 4.99
CA ILE A 21 -18.67 -11.64 5.55
C ILE A 21 -19.41 -12.32 4.40
N LEU A 22 -18.72 -13.20 3.72
CA LEU A 22 -19.32 -14.31 3.03
C LEU A 22 -18.96 -15.53 3.85
N CYS A 23 -19.88 -15.85 4.76
CA CYS A 23 -19.95 -17.16 5.35
C CYS A 23 -20.05 -18.17 4.25
N ALA A 24 -19.03 -18.97 4.06
CA ALA A 24 -19.22 -20.36 3.70
C ALA A 24 -17.89 -21.10 3.67
N GLY A 25 -17.80 -22.13 4.46
CA GLY A 25 -16.92 -23.24 4.20
C GLY A 25 -15.53 -23.12 4.77
N LEU A 26 -15.37 -23.69 5.92
CA LEU A 26 -14.10 -24.12 6.52
C LEU A 26 -13.27 -24.91 5.50
N SER A 27 -12.43 -24.25 4.75
CA SER A 27 -11.29 -24.89 4.15
C SER A 27 -10.04 -24.15 4.62
N SER A 28 -9.14 -24.88 5.23
CA SER A 28 -7.87 -24.42 5.79
C SER A 28 -6.84 -24.02 4.72
N HIS A 29 -7.28 -23.47 3.59
CA HIS A 29 -6.40 -22.98 2.56
C HIS A 29 -6.24 -21.46 2.73
N ALA A 30 -5.00 -20.98 2.73
CA ALA A 30 -4.71 -19.57 2.64
C ALA A 30 -5.48 -18.98 1.44
N LEU A 31 -6.32 -17.98 1.67
CA LEU A 31 -7.07 -17.32 0.61
C LEU A 31 -6.10 -16.60 -0.31
N ALA A 32 -6.19 -16.85 -1.62
CA ALA A 32 -5.49 -16.07 -2.62
C ALA A 32 -5.87 -14.58 -2.50
N MET A 33 -4.99 -13.70 -2.99
CA MET A 33 -5.31 -12.28 -3.07
C MET A 33 -6.61 -12.08 -3.84
N ALA A 34 -7.52 -11.30 -3.28
CA ALA A 34 -8.85 -11.08 -3.84
C ALA A 34 -9.21 -9.61 -3.84
N PRO A 35 -10.02 -9.14 -4.81
CA PRO A 35 -10.54 -7.79 -4.83
C PRO A 35 -11.26 -7.42 -3.53
N PHE A 36 -11.08 -6.19 -3.09
CA PHE A 36 -11.77 -5.66 -1.92
C PHE A 36 -11.92 -4.14 -1.98
N GLN A 37 -12.81 -3.63 -1.14
CA GLN A 37 -12.94 -2.21 -0.86
C GLN A 37 -13.03 -2.02 0.65
N ALA A 38 -12.26 -1.07 1.17
CA ALA A 38 -12.27 -0.71 2.58
C ALA A 38 -12.32 0.80 2.73
N THR A 39 -13.14 1.28 3.66
CA THR A 39 -13.26 2.71 3.99
C THR A 39 -12.89 2.92 5.44
N TYR A 40 -12.13 3.97 5.70
CA TYR A 40 -11.62 4.35 7.00
C TYR A 40 -12.03 5.78 7.32
N GLN A 41 -12.31 6.04 8.59
CA GLN A 41 -12.46 7.39 9.10
C GLN A 41 -11.37 7.67 10.13
N PHE A 42 -10.80 8.87 10.08
CA PHE A 42 -9.81 9.33 11.04
C PHE A 42 -10.47 10.28 12.02
N SER A 43 -10.38 9.94 13.30
CA SER A 43 -10.91 10.77 14.38
C SER A 43 -9.82 11.06 15.41
N TYR A 44 -9.86 12.25 15.95
CA TYR A 44 -9.02 12.64 17.08
C TYR A 44 -9.88 13.47 18.04
N ASN A 45 -9.90 13.09 19.31
CA ASN A 45 -10.75 13.71 20.34
C ASN A 45 -12.23 13.84 19.89
N ASN A 46 -12.79 12.74 19.34
CA ASN A 46 -14.17 12.67 18.82
C ASN A 46 -14.48 13.61 17.64
N LYS A 47 -13.47 14.23 17.05
CA LYS A 47 -13.62 15.01 15.82
C LYS A 47 -13.19 14.19 14.62
N ASN A 48 -14.04 14.12 13.61
CA ASN A 48 -13.69 13.51 12.34
C ASN A 48 -12.69 14.42 11.59
N LEU A 49 -11.48 13.92 11.37
CA LEU A 49 -10.40 14.63 10.69
C LEU A 49 -10.35 14.33 9.19
N GLY A 50 -10.95 13.24 8.75
CA GLY A 50 -10.92 12.85 7.36
C GLY A 50 -11.29 11.39 7.13
N SER A 51 -11.18 10.97 5.89
CA SER A 51 -11.51 9.61 5.45
C SER A 51 -10.51 9.11 4.41
N ALA A 52 -10.42 7.79 4.31
CA ALA A 52 -9.66 7.13 3.24
C ALA A 52 -10.40 5.91 2.74
N THR A 53 -10.21 5.58 1.47
CA THR A 53 -10.73 4.37 0.84
C THR A 53 -9.60 3.65 0.14
N ARG A 54 -9.55 2.33 0.30
CA ARG A 54 -8.66 1.41 -0.42
C ARG A 54 -9.49 0.49 -1.28
N THR A 55 -9.16 0.41 -2.56
CA THR A 55 -9.86 -0.43 -3.52
C THR A 55 -8.87 -1.26 -4.30
N LEU A 56 -8.97 -2.58 -4.19
CA LEU A 56 -8.22 -3.53 -5.00
C LEU A 56 -9.16 -4.16 -6.01
N SER A 57 -8.82 -4.05 -7.28
CA SER A 57 -9.56 -4.63 -8.39
C SER A 57 -8.66 -5.46 -9.29
N GLN A 58 -9.27 -6.41 -10.00
CA GLN A 58 -8.56 -7.31 -10.90
C GLN A 58 -9.28 -7.38 -12.25
N GLN A 59 -8.50 -7.33 -13.29
CA GLN A 59 -8.96 -7.59 -14.67
C GLN A 59 -7.96 -8.52 -15.35
N GLY A 60 -8.33 -9.79 -15.52
CA GLY A 60 -7.39 -10.81 -15.98
C GLY A 60 -6.21 -10.95 -15.01
N ASN A 61 -4.99 -10.85 -15.53
CA ASN A 61 -3.76 -10.90 -14.73
C ASN A 61 -3.33 -9.53 -14.21
N ASN A 62 -4.09 -8.47 -14.51
CA ASN A 62 -3.78 -7.11 -14.11
C ASN A 62 -4.55 -6.72 -12.87
N TRP A 63 -3.82 -6.20 -11.89
CA TRP A 63 -4.36 -5.71 -10.64
C TRP A 63 -4.18 -4.20 -10.54
N THR A 64 -5.16 -3.54 -9.94
CA THR A 64 -5.12 -2.10 -9.66
C THR A 64 -5.47 -1.87 -8.20
N TYR A 65 -4.57 -1.21 -7.47
CA TYR A 65 -4.79 -0.85 -6.09
C TYR A 65 -4.83 0.67 -5.95
N VAL A 66 -5.95 1.19 -5.46
CA VAL A 66 -6.20 2.63 -5.34
C VAL A 66 -6.39 3.01 -3.87
N PHE A 67 -5.67 4.03 -3.46
CA PHE A 67 -5.83 4.68 -2.16
C PHE A 67 -6.28 6.12 -2.37
N ASN A 68 -7.44 6.47 -1.80
CA ASN A 68 -7.94 7.84 -1.77
C ASN A 68 -8.03 8.31 -0.33
N ALA A 69 -7.53 9.50 -0.04
CA ALA A 69 -7.63 10.11 1.28
C ALA A 69 -8.06 11.57 1.18
N LYS A 70 -8.86 12.00 2.13
CA LYS A 70 -9.31 13.39 2.29
C LYS A 70 -9.19 13.79 3.75
N ALA A 71 -8.67 14.98 3.99
CA ALA A 71 -8.55 15.56 5.33
C ALA A 71 -9.12 16.96 5.35
N GLY A 72 -10.28 17.12 6.01
CA GLY A 72 -10.90 18.42 6.34
C GLY A 72 -11.15 19.37 5.18
N GLY A 73 -11.34 18.89 3.97
CA GLY A 73 -11.54 19.74 2.78
C GLY A 73 -10.30 20.55 2.34
N ILE A 74 -9.20 20.45 3.08
CA ILE A 74 -7.96 21.19 2.80
C ILE A 74 -6.86 20.32 2.16
N ALA A 75 -6.97 19.00 2.31
CA ALA A 75 -5.98 18.08 1.74
C ALA A 75 -6.67 16.85 1.14
N SER A 76 -6.13 16.37 0.05
CA SER A 76 -6.54 15.11 -0.57
C SER A 76 -5.35 14.46 -1.27
N ALA A 77 -5.39 13.13 -1.37
CA ALA A 77 -4.41 12.38 -2.11
C ALA A 77 -5.07 11.16 -2.77
N THR A 78 -4.63 10.85 -3.98
CA THR A 78 -4.97 9.62 -4.68
C THR A 78 -3.69 8.94 -5.10
N GLU A 79 -3.53 7.67 -4.72
CA GLU A 79 -2.43 6.82 -5.14
C GLU A 79 -3.00 5.63 -5.91
N THR A 80 -2.36 5.27 -7.01
CA THR A 80 -2.76 4.14 -7.84
C THR A 80 -1.55 3.30 -8.17
N SER A 81 -1.63 2.00 -7.90
CA SER A 81 -0.62 1.01 -8.23
C SER A 81 -1.21 0.00 -9.20
N GLN A 82 -0.54 -0.21 -10.33
CA GLN A 82 -0.87 -1.24 -11.32
C GLN A 82 0.25 -2.28 -11.33
N PHE A 83 -0.13 -3.54 -11.27
CA PHE A 83 0.81 -4.64 -11.16
C PHE A 83 0.20 -5.96 -11.65
N SER A 84 1.05 -6.95 -11.89
CA SER A 84 0.67 -8.34 -12.02
C SER A 84 1.06 -9.12 -10.75
N PHE A 85 0.38 -10.24 -10.52
CA PHE A 85 0.61 -11.07 -9.35
C PHE A 85 0.66 -12.54 -9.78
N VAL A 86 1.82 -13.14 -9.67
CA VAL A 86 2.09 -14.52 -10.07
C VAL A 86 3.00 -15.18 -9.04
N ASP A 87 2.68 -16.40 -8.65
CA ASP A 87 3.46 -17.19 -7.68
C ASP A 87 3.73 -16.43 -6.37
N ASN A 88 2.70 -15.77 -5.85
CA ASN A 88 2.75 -14.98 -4.63
C ASN A 88 3.72 -13.79 -4.68
N LYS A 89 4.05 -13.33 -5.88
CA LYS A 89 4.95 -12.19 -6.11
C LYS A 89 4.27 -11.12 -6.95
N ILE A 90 4.36 -9.88 -6.47
CA ILE A 90 3.94 -8.70 -7.19
C ILE A 90 5.04 -8.27 -8.15
N SER A 91 4.66 -8.03 -9.40
CA SER A 91 5.50 -7.37 -10.41
C SER A 91 4.90 -6.01 -10.73
N SER A 92 5.54 -4.95 -10.27
CA SER A 92 5.06 -3.58 -10.43
C SER A 92 5.16 -3.13 -11.89
N GLN A 93 4.11 -2.43 -12.35
CA GLN A 93 4.04 -1.86 -13.68
C GLN A 93 4.05 -0.34 -13.64
N LYS A 94 3.16 0.26 -12.87
CA LYS A 94 3.03 1.71 -12.77
C LYS A 94 2.49 2.12 -11.40
N PHE A 95 3.05 3.20 -10.89
CA PHE A 95 2.53 3.90 -9.73
C PHE A 95 2.29 5.37 -10.07
N SER A 96 1.23 5.94 -9.56
CA SER A 96 0.96 7.37 -9.65
C SER A 96 0.39 7.89 -8.35
N ARG A 97 0.75 9.13 -8.02
CA ARG A 97 0.19 9.88 -6.90
C ARG A 97 -0.20 11.27 -7.37
N SER A 98 -1.38 11.70 -6.98
CA SER A 98 -1.84 13.07 -7.10
C SER A 98 -2.26 13.55 -5.72
N SER A 99 -1.74 14.67 -5.26
CA SER A 99 -2.08 15.23 -3.96
C SER A 99 -2.33 16.72 -4.06
N LYS A 100 -3.24 17.18 -3.22
CA LYS A 100 -3.59 18.60 -3.10
C LYS A 100 -3.58 18.99 -1.63
N VAL A 101 -2.85 20.04 -1.30
CA VAL A 101 -2.88 20.68 0.03
C VAL A 101 -3.15 22.16 -0.19
N LEU A 102 -4.30 22.63 0.29
CA LEU A 102 -4.84 23.94 -0.03
C LEU A 102 -4.99 24.12 -1.55
N ILE A 103 -4.21 25.02 -2.15
CA ILE A 103 -4.19 25.29 -3.59
C ILE A 103 -3.03 24.62 -4.32
N HIS A 104 -2.13 23.94 -3.59
CA HIS A 104 -0.95 23.30 -4.15
C HIS A 104 -1.24 21.87 -4.60
N ASN A 105 -1.00 21.61 -5.88
CA ASN A 105 -1.11 20.28 -6.47
C ASN A 105 0.29 19.71 -6.71
N ASN A 106 0.47 18.45 -6.33
CA ASN A 106 1.70 17.70 -6.59
C ASN A 106 1.35 16.39 -7.27
N THR A 107 2.16 15.99 -8.23
CA THR A 107 2.03 14.72 -8.93
C THR A 107 3.33 13.95 -8.92
N MET A 108 3.23 12.63 -8.91
CA MET A 108 4.37 11.74 -9.01
C MET A 108 3.96 10.47 -9.76
N SER A 109 4.82 10.00 -10.64
CA SER A 109 4.63 8.72 -11.33
C SER A 109 5.92 7.92 -11.36
N ILE A 110 5.76 6.60 -11.33
CA ILE A 110 6.85 5.63 -11.48
C ILE A 110 6.41 4.63 -12.53
N ASN A 111 7.20 4.49 -13.59
CA ASN A 111 7.00 3.47 -14.61
C ASN A 111 8.11 2.42 -14.52
N PHE A 112 7.72 1.20 -14.25
CA PHE A 112 8.62 0.05 -14.16
C PHE A 112 8.70 -0.61 -15.53
N ASN A 113 9.87 -0.63 -16.12
CA ASN A 113 10.08 -1.28 -17.41
C ASN A 113 11.13 -2.38 -17.32
N PRO A 114 10.72 -3.62 -17.00
CA PRO A 114 11.66 -4.74 -16.89
C PRO A 114 12.30 -5.12 -18.24
N ALA A 115 11.62 -4.91 -19.35
CA ALA A 115 12.16 -5.24 -20.67
C ALA A 115 13.37 -4.38 -21.04
N SER A 116 13.35 -3.10 -20.72
CA SER A 116 14.48 -2.18 -20.91
C SER A 116 15.39 -2.07 -19.67
N LYS A 117 15.02 -2.75 -18.58
CA LYS A 117 15.73 -2.73 -17.28
C LYS A 117 15.89 -1.32 -16.70
N VAL A 118 14.84 -0.53 -16.83
CA VAL A 118 14.82 0.87 -16.40
C VAL A 118 13.55 1.16 -15.60
N ILE A 119 13.67 2.05 -14.63
CA ILE A 119 12.55 2.70 -13.95
C ILE A 119 12.60 4.18 -14.31
N ASN A 120 11.51 4.70 -14.84
CA ASN A 120 11.35 6.10 -15.18
C ASN A 120 10.38 6.77 -14.21
N THR A 121 10.76 7.90 -13.66
CA THR A 121 9.95 8.63 -12.71
C THR A 121 9.74 10.08 -13.13
N LYS A 122 8.64 10.63 -12.69
CA LYS A 122 8.36 12.06 -12.80
C LYS A 122 7.73 12.53 -11.49
N LYS A 123 8.33 13.53 -10.88
CA LYS A 123 7.77 14.21 -9.70
C LYS A 123 7.65 15.70 -10.02
N ASP A 124 6.41 16.18 -10.12
CA ASP A 124 6.09 17.50 -10.68
C ASP A 124 6.78 17.65 -12.05
N ASP A 125 7.74 18.54 -12.20
CA ASP A 125 8.46 18.77 -13.47
C ASP A 125 9.78 18.00 -13.57
N LYS A 126 10.19 17.28 -12.54
CA LYS A 126 11.46 16.54 -12.53
C LYS A 126 11.29 15.11 -13.00
N THR A 127 12.04 14.75 -14.02
CA THR A 127 12.16 13.40 -14.53
C THR A 127 13.46 12.76 -14.11
N ARG A 128 13.41 11.45 -13.80
CA ARG A 128 14.58 10.64 -13.48
C ARG A 128 14.46 9.26 -14.09
N SER A 129 15.60 8.65 -14.32
CA SER A 129 15.70 7.25 -14.72
C SER A 129 16.79 6.58 -13.92
N PHE A 130 16.52 5.36 -13.48
CA PHE A 130 17.49 4.53 -12.77
C PHE A 130 17.27 3.06 -13.07
N ALA A 131 18.20 2.22 -12.68
CA ALA A 131 18.18 0.80 -13.00
C ALA A 131 16.97 0.10 -12.35
N TRP A 132 16.26 -0.68 -13.16
CA TRP A 132 15.24 -1.59 -12.67
C TRP A 132 15.90 -2.75 -11.92
N GLN A 133 15.29 -3.15 -10.81
CA GLN A 133 15.70 -4.31 -10.03
C GLN A 133 14.53 -5.28 -9.92
N ALA A 134 14.77 -6.56 -10.11
CA ALA A 134 13.76 -7.59 -10.00
C ALA A 134 13.13 -7.57 -8.61
N GLY A 135 11.81 -7.62 -8.55
CA GLY A 135 11.06 -7.57 -7.30
C GLY A 135 10.81 -6.16 -6.75
N ALA A 136 11.22 -5.11 -7.46
CA ALA A 136 10.94 -3.74 -7.03
C ALA A 136 9.43 -3.46 -6.95
N LEU A 137 9.01 -2.97 -5.81
CA LEU A 137 7.64 -2.60 -5.48
C LEU A 137 7.51 -1.08 -5.43
N ASP A 138 6.28 -0.59 -5.49
CA ASP A 138 5.98 0.78 -5.07
C ASP A 138 5.53 0.80 -3.60
N GLU A 139 5.40 1.98 -3.03
CA GLU A 139 5.02 2.13 -1.61
C GLU A 139 3.60 1.60 -1.32
N LEU A 140 2.73 1.59 -2.31
CA LEU A 140 1.34 1.16 -2.12
C LEU A 140 1.20 -0.36 -2.26
N ASN A 141 1.73 -0.96 -3.31
CA ASN A 141 1.62 -2.41 -3.50
C ASN A 141 2.51 -3.21 -2.54
N ALA A 142 3.52 -2.58 -1.94
CA ALA A 142 4.31 -3.20 -0.89
C ALA A 142 3.44 -3.64 0.31
N GLU A 143 2.38 -2.93 0.63
CA GLU A 143 1.41 -3.33 1.65
C GLU A 143 0.80 -4.70 1.34
N LEU A 144 0.41 -4.89 0.08
CA LEU A 144 -0.20 -6.14 -0.37
C LEU A 144 0.79 -7.29 -0.37
N GLN A 145 2.04 -7.04 -0.77
CA GLN A 145 3.07 -8.08 -0.72
C GLN A 145 3.37 -8.53 0.70
N LEU A 146 3.46 -7.58 1.65
CA LEU A 146 3.62 -7.90 3.07
C LEU A 146 2.46 -8.76 3.59
N ARG A 147 1.23 -8.42 3.21
CA ARG A 147 0.03 -9.18 3.60
C ARG A 147 0.06 -10.60 3.05
N GLU A 148 0.42 -10.76 1.78
CA GLU A 148 0.49 -12.08 1.15
C GLU A 148 1.60 -12.93 1.77
N ASP A 149 2.75 -12.35 2.08
CA ASP A 149 3.84 -13.05 2.75
C ASP A 149 3.42 -13.55 4.15
N LEU A 150 2.69 -12.74 4.90
CA LEU A 150 2.18 -13.11 6.22
C LEU A 150 1.03 -14.12 6.17
N LYS A 151 0.13 -14.01 5.19
CA LYS A 151 -1.04 -14.89 5.03
C LYS A 151 -0.67 -16.36 4.84
N ASN A 152 0.36 -16.62 4.08
CA ASN A 152 0.75 -17.97 3.70
C ASN A 152 1.53 -18.71 4.79
N GLY A 153 1.38 -18.29 6.05
CA GLY A 153 2.12 -18.83 7.19
C GLY A 153 3.61 -18.54 7.12
N ASN A 154 3.98 -17.67 6.21
CA ASN A 154 5.36 -17.33 5.92
C ASN A 154 5.83 -16.18 6.80
N THR A 155 7.10 -16.16 6.99
CA THR A 155 7.79 -15.01 7.58
C THR A 155 7.94 -13.91 6.54
N LEU A 156 8.07 -12.67 7.00
CA LEU A 156 8.43 -11.56 6.14
C LEU A 156 9.75 -11.85 5.42
N GLN A 157 9.89 -11.32 4.21
CA GLN A 157 11.16 -11.39 3.48
C GLN A 157 12.24 -10.62 4.24
N PRO A 158 13.52 -11.01 4.14
CA PRO A 158 14.63 -10.29 4.77
C PRO A 158 14.71 -8.82 4.32
N ARG A 159 14.31 -8.56 3.07
CA ARG A 159 14.36 -7.24 2.45
C ARG A 159 13.23 -7.08 1.46
N TYR A 160 12.74 -5.87 1.36
CA TYR A 160 11.81 -5.44 0.32
C TYR A 160 12.44 -4.30 -0.46
N LEU A 161 12.45 -4.41 -1.78
CA LEU A 161 12.92 -3.36 -2.66
C LEU A 161 11.75 -2.45 -2.99
N ILE A 162 11.84 -1.19 -2.63
CA ILE A 162 10.76 -0.22 -2.83
C ILE A 162 11.29 0.99 -3.59
N ALA A 163 10.68 1.25 -4.73
CA ALA A 163 11.01 2.40 -5.55
C ALA A 163 10.23 3.65 -5.11
N ASP A 164 10.91 4.75 -5.08
CA ASP A 164 10.33 6.09 -5.04
C ASP A 164 10.67 6.87 -6.33
N ASP A 165 10.55 8.20 -6.30
CA ASP A 165 10.88 9.03 -7.45
C ASP A 165 12.39 9.16 -7.70
N LYS A 166 13.24 8.70 -6.79
CA LYS A 166 14.70 8.90 -6.81
C LYS A 166 15.50 7.62 -6.98
N ALA A 167 15.06 6.53 -6.39
CA ALA A 167 15.85 5.30 -6.31
C ALA A 167 14.99 4.12 -5.91
N VAL A 168 15.59 2.93 -5.98
CA VAL A 168 15.11 1.73 -5.32
C VAL A 168 15.83 1.59 -3.99
N ASP A 169 15.09 1.58 -2.89
CA ASP A 169 15.63 1.43 -1.54
C ASP A 169 15.31 0.06 -0.98
N GLU A 170 16.24 -0.50 -0.22
CA GLU A 170 16.00 -1.69 0.57
C GLU A 170 15.35 -1.30 1.90
N ARG A 171 14.25 -1.97 2.24
CA ARG A 171 13.57 -1.78 3.52
C ARG A 171 13.37 -3.11 4.22
N ARG A 172 13.49 -3.09 5.53
CA ARG A 172 13.22 -4.23 6.41
C ARG A 172 11.99 -3.95 7.25
N PHE A 173 11.11 -4.93 7.33
CA PHE A 173 9.92 -4.86 8.17
C PHE A 173 9.99 -5.92 9.24
N VAL A 174 9.49 -5.57 10.42
CA VAL A 174 9.49 -6.46 11.58
C VAL A 174 8.05 -6.65 12.05
N LYS A 175 7.69 -7.92 12.26
CA LYS A 175 6.42 -8.29 12.88
C LYS A 175 6.50 -7.99 14.38
N GLN A 176 5.64 -7.09 14.89
CA GLN A 176 5.60 -6.69 16.29
C GLN A 176 4.55 -7.42 17.12
N GLY A 177 3.91 -8.45 16.58
CA GLY A 177 2.89 -9.22 17.26
C GLY A 177 1.49 -8.95 16.75
N ASN A 178 0.51 -9.43 17.50
CA ASN A 178 -0.90 -9.32 17.16
C ASN A 178 -1.51 -8.13 17.90
N GLU A 179 -2.44 -7.46 17.25
CA GLU A 179 -3.18 -6.34 17.81
C GLU A 179 -4.68 -6.55 17.55
N THR A 180 -5.50 -6.23 18.55
CA THR A 180 -6.95 -6.28 18.42
C THR A 180 -7.49 -4.91 18.08
N VAL A 181 -8.20 -4.79 16.97
CA VAL A 181 -8.80 -3.55 16.52
C VAL A 181 -10.31 -3.64 16.59
N LYS A 182 -10.96 -2.70 17.29
CA LYS A 182 -12.40 -2.56 17.36
C LYS A 182 -12.90 -1.53 16.37
N THR A 183 -13.90 -1.89 15.59
CA THR A 183 -14.57 -1.01 14.66
C THR A 183 -16.08 -1.11 14.83
N ASN A 184 -16.84 -0.25 14.15
CA ASN A 184 -18.31 -0.34 14.13
C ASN A 184 -18.85 -1.64 13.50
N TYR A 185 -18.01 -2.35 12.77
CA TYR A 185 -18.35 -3.61 12.09
C TYR A 185 -17.92 -4.85 12.84
N GLY A 186 -17.21 -4.70 13.96
CA GLY A 186 -16.76 -5.82 14.76
C GLY A 186 -15.37 -5.61 15.35
N THR A 187 -14.88 -6.68 15.96
CA THR A 187 -13.53 -6.76 16.54
C THR A 187 -12.65 -7.63 15.65
N PHE A 188 -11.48 -7.14 15.26
CA PHE A 188 -10.58 -7.83 14.36
C PHE A 188 -9.22 -8.06 15.02
N ASN A 189 -8.67 -9.25 14.83
CA ASN A 189 -7.30 -9.56 15.18
C ASN A 189 -6.40 -9.20 14.01
N THR A 190 -5.41 -8.35 14.23
CA THR A 190 -4.50 -7.86 13.22
C THR A 190 -3.06 -8.17 13.57
N ILE A 191 -2.21 -8.22 12.56
CA ILE A 191 -0.76 -8.35 12.72
C ILE A 191 -0.13 -6.99 12.53
N LYS A 192 0.60 -6.51 13.53
CA LYS A 192 1.32 -5.25 13.45
C LYS A 192 2.69 -5.46 12.83
N VAL A 193 2.97 -4.73 11.77
CA VAL A 193 4.25 -4.71 11.09
C VAL A 193 4.81 -3.29 11.11
N VAL A 194 6.07 -3.16 11.42
CA VAL A 194 6.76 -1.86 11.45
C VAL A 194 7.99 -1.87 10.59
N LEU A 195 8.29 -0.71 9.99
CA LEU A 195 9.54 -0.49 9.29
C LEU A 195 10.68 -0.45 10.30
N GLN A 196 11.69 -1.28 10.09
CA GLN A 196 12.92 -1.26 10.86
C GLN A 196 13.83 -0.15 10.34
N HIS A 197 14.18 0.81 11.20
CA HIS A 197 15.18 1.80 10.90
C HIS A 197 16.54 1.31 11.33
N ASP A 198 17.54 1.45 10.49
CA ASP A 198 18.94 1.22 10.85
C ASP A 198 19.33 2.24 11.92
N LYS A 199 20.00 1.76 12.98
CA LYS A 199 20.50 2.60 14.07
C LYS A 199 21.78 3.31 13.64
#